data_bf3a1fcd318a4aaa5d12577f8ba1dcee
#
_entry.id   bf3a1fcd318a4aaa5d12577f8ba1dcee
#
_cell.length_a   1.000
_cell.length_b   1.000
_cell.length_c   1.000
_cell.angle_alpha   90.00
_cell.angle_beta   90.00
_cell.angle_gamma   90.00
#
_symmetry.space_group_name_H-M   'P 1'
#
loop_
_entity.id
_entity.type
_entity.pdbx_description
1 polymer ?
#
loop_
_entity_poly.entity_id
_entity_poly.type
_entity_poly.pdbx_seq_one_letter_code
_entity_poly.pdbx_strand_id
1 'polypeptide(L)'
;MQSQKPIFKKPFEQINNYEESTWLGNDKPFYETEYTGVFNDKYPCVEGHKLFIPKKDSPEYIGKSYGLAYEFGERWVSEGKMSGYNVGMNIGRCAGQTVFWPHIHFIPRHDGDAEPKGGMRYSHPGADHREHY
;
A
#
# COMPACT_ATOMS: atom_id res chain seq x y z
N MET A 1 -0.67 -33.05 -12.87
CA MET A 1 -1.13 -32.66 -11.57
C MET A 1 -1.21 -31.15 -11.41
N GLN A 2 -2.29 -30.70 -10.89
CA GLN A 2 -2.49 -29.28 -10.73
C GLN A 2 -1.81 -28.76 -9.49
N SER A 3 -1.07 -27.67 -9.64
CA SER A 3 -0.46 -27.05 -8.49
C SER A 3 -1.53 -26.36 -7.63
N GLN A 4 -1.36 -26.46 -6.34
CA GLN A 4 -2.24 -25.79 -5.41
C GLN A 4 -1.91 -24.31 -5.35
N LYS A 5 -2.92 -23.47 -5.53
CA LYS A 5 -2.75 -22.04 -5.28
C LYS A 5 -2.79 -21.78 -3.78
N PRO A 6 -2.04 -20.80 -3.28
CA PRO A 6 -2.13 -20.45 -1.87
C PRO A 6 -3.57 -20.08 -1.51
N ILE A 7 -4.01 -20.59 -0.38
CA ILE A 7 -5.32 -20.25 0.17
C ILE A 7 -5.11 -19.20 1.23
N PHE A 8 -5.83 -18.09 1.13
CA PHE A 8 -5.77 -17.08 2.17
C PHE A 8 -6.36 -17.63 3.45
N LYS A 9 -5.54 -17.71 4.49
CA LYS A 9 -5.97 -18.22 5.80
C LYS A 9 -6.84 -17.22 6.54
N LYS A 10 -6.63 -15.93 6.27
CA LYS A 10 -7.40 -14.86 6.87
C LYS A 10 -8.66 -14.62 6.04
N PRO A 11 -9.84 -14.59 6.64
CA PRO A 11 -11.05 -14.25 5.91
C PRO A 11 -11.00 -12.81 5.42
N PHE A 12 -11.73 -12.56 4.34
CA PHE A 12 -11.88 -11.20 3.84
C PHE A 12 -12.62 -10.34 4.87
N GLU A 13 -12.17 -9.11 5.04
CA GLU A 13 -12.73 -8.20 6.01
C GLU A 13 -13.44 -7.06 5.30
N GLN A 14 -14.68 -6.81 5.68
CA GLN A 14 -15.46 -5.69 5.18
C GLN A 14 -15.45 -4.56 6.21
N ILE A 15 -15.04 -3.38 5.77
CA ILE A 15 -15.04 -2.16 6.58
C ILE A 15 -16.09 -1.22 6.00
N ASN A 16 -16.97 -0.71 6.83
CA ASN A 16 -18.09 0.13 6.39
C ASN A 16 -17.78 1.63 6.46
N ASN A 17 -16.89 2.02 7.34
CA ASN A 17 -16.43 3.41 7.44
C ASN A 17 -15.06 3.45 8.13
N TYR A 18 -14.37 4.56 7.95
CA TYR A 18 -13.02 4.74 8.49
C TYR A 18 -13.00 4.64 10.02
N GLU A 19 -14.01 5.18 10.69
CA GLU A 19 -14.08 5.23 12.15
C GLU A 19 -14.16 3.84 12.78
N GLU A 20 -14.73 2.88 12.06
CA GLU A 20 -14.83 1.49 12.50
C GLU A 20 -13.73 0.60 11.95
N SER A 21 -12.74 1.18 11.29
CA SER A 21 -11.67 0.40 10.69
C SER A 21 -10.79 -0.25 11.75
N THR A 22 -10.27 -1.44 11.42
CA THR A 22 -9.35 -2.15 12.30
C THR A 22 -8.04 -1.40 12.46
N TRP A 23 -7.64 -0.59 11.48
CA TRP A 23 -6.44 0.25 11.62
C TRP A 23 -6.61 1.21 12.79
N LEU A 24 -7.69 1.96 12.80
CA LEU A 24 -7.96 2.92 13.87
C LEU A 24 -8.26 2.24 15.20
N GLY A 25 -8.85 1.04 15.15
CA GLY A 25 -9.13 0.26 16.36
C GLY A 25 -7.88 -0.30 17.04
N ASN A 26 -6.80 -0.52 16.29
CA ASN A 26 -5.60 -1.17 16.81
C ASN A 26 -4.42 -0.22 17.01
N ASP A 27 -4.45 0.96 16.40
CA ASP A 27 -3.31 1.88 16.46
C ASP A 27 -3.77 3.32 16.31
N LYS A 28 -2.90 4.25 16.65
CA LYS A 28 -3.11 5.66 16.38
C LYS A 28 -2.46 6.00 15.03
N PRO A 29 -3.06 6.92 14.26
CA PRO A 29 -2.41 7.38 13.05
C PRO A 29 -1.03 7.96 13.34
N PHE A 30 -0.06 7.59 12.51
CA PHE A 30 1.25 8.21 12.50
C PHE A 30 1.14 9.70 12.14
N TYR A 31 0.22 10.02 11.27
CA TYR A 31 -0.09 11.37 10.81
C TYR A 31 -1.53 11.39 10.32
N GLU A 32 -2.18 12.52 10.39
CA GLU A 32 -3.59 12.59 10.04
C GLU A 32 -3.91 13.94 9.41
N THR A 33 -4.74 13.91 8.38
CA THR A 33 -5.31 15.11 7.76
C THR A 33 -6.84 14.99 7.77
N GLU A 34 -7.52 15.98 7.22
CA GLU A 34 -8.96 15.91 7.00
C GLU A 34 -9.35 14.70 6.12
N TYR A 35 -8.50 14.33 5.17
CA TYR A 35 -8.81 13.32 4.15
C TYR A 35 -8.21 11.96 4.42
N THR A 36 -7.15 11.88 5.19
CA THR A 36 -6.31 10.68 5.25
C THR A 36 -5.81 10.40 6.65
N GLY A 37 -5.84 9.12 7.04
CA GLY A 37 -5.07 8.65 8.18
C GLY A 37 -3.88 7.85 7.69
N VAL A 38 -2.69 8.15 8.21
CA VAL A 38 -1.46 7.45 7.85
C VAL A 38 -1.07 6.54 9.00
N PHE A 39 -0.94 5.25 8.70
CA PHE A 39 -0.63 4.22 9.70
C PHE A 39 0.62 3.46 9.31
N ASN A 40 1.34 2.93 10.28
CA ASN A 40 2.36 1.93 9.99
C ASN A 40 1.66 0.63 9.60
N ASP A 41 2.16 -0.05 8.58
CA ASP A 41 1.64 -1.37 8.24
C ASP A 41 1.98 -2.33 9.37
N LYS A 42 1.01 -3.11 9.82
CA LYS A 42 1.20 -4.07 10.91
C LYS A 42 2.09 -5.24 10.48
N TYR A 43 2.11 -5.55 9.21
CA TYR A 43 2.92 -6.62 8.63
C TYR A 43 3.81 -6.04 7.53
N PRO A 44 4.76 -5.19 7.90
CA PRO A 44 5.55 -4.47 6.89
C PRO A 44 6.44 -5.41 6.09
N CYS A 45 6.50 -5.18 4.78
CA CYS A 45 7.46 -5.90 3.95
C CYS A 45 8.86 -5.28 4.01
N VAL A 46 8.95 -4.07 4.54
CA VAL A 46 10.19 -3.33 4.76
C VAL A 46 9.97 -2.32 5.87
N GLU A 47 11.02 -1.95 6.56
CA GLU A 47 10.92 -0.90 7.58
C GLU A 47 10.42 0.39 6.95
N GLY A 48 9.42 1.00 7.58
CA GLY A 48 8.82 2.23 7.07
C GLY A 48 7.64 2.03 6.14
N HIS A 49 7.22 0.78 5.90
CA HIS A 49 6.00 0.49 5.13
C HIS A 49 4.80 1.14 5.80
N LYS A 50 4.12 2.04 5.10
CA LYS A 50 2.98 2.78 5.62
C LYS A 50 1.73 2.49 4.83
N LEU A 51 0.60 2.75 5.44
CA LEU A 51 -0.71 2.74 4.79
C LEU A 51 -1.28 4.15 4.84
N PHE A 52 -1.67 4.68 3.71
CA PHE A 52 -2.37 5.95 3.59
C PHE A 52 -3.84 5.60 3.36
N ILE A 53 -4.67 5.86 4.34
CA ILE A 53 -6.04 5.37 4.36
C ILE A 53 -7.00 6.55 4.20
N PRO A 54 -7.74 6.61 3.08
CA PRO A 54 -8.75 7.65 2.88
C PRO A 54 -9.84 7.54 3.95
N LYS A 55 -10.27 8.68 4.46
CA LYS A 55 -11.32 8.70 5.49
C LYS A 55 -12.72 8.52 4.92
N LYS A 56 -12.86 8.60 3.59
CA LYS A 56 -14.07 8.25 2.86
C LYS A 56 -13.70 7.49 1.60
N ASP A 57 -14.58 6.58 1.21
CA ASP A 57 -14.43 5.82 -0.03
C ASP A 57 -14.99 6.65 -1.19
N SER A 58 -14.18 7.58 -1.67
CA SER A 58 -14.54 8.46 -2.78
C SER A 58 -13.31 8.83 -3.58
N PRO A 59 -13.48 9.17 -4.87
CA PRO A 59 -12.35 9.61 -5.69
C PRO A 59 -11.61 10.82 -5.10
N GLU A 60 -12.33 11.75 -4.50
CA GLU A 60 -11.71 12.92 -3.88
C GLU A 60 -10.76 12.52 -2.75
N TYR A 61 -11.23 11.71 -1.82
CA TYR A 61 -10.45 11.32 -0.66
C TYR A 61 -9.30 10.40 -1.04
N ILE A 62 -9.53 9.49 -1.98
CA ILE A 62 -8.48 8.62 -2.51
C ILE A 62 -7.41 9.45 -3.22
N GLY A 63 -7.80 10.40 -4.05
CA GLY A 63 -6.86 11.28 -4.74
C GLY A 63 -6.02 12.12 -3.77
N LYS A 64 -6.63 12.65 -2.72
CA LYS A 64 -5.92 13.40 -1.68
C LYS A 64 -4.93 12.51 -0.93
N SER A 65 -5.30 11.27 -0.70
CA SER A 65 -4.42 10.30 -0.01
C SER A 65 -3.21 9.93 -0.87
N TYR A 66 -3.39 9.72 -2.17
CA TYR A 66 -2.28 9.52 -3.09
C TYR A 66 -1.34 10.72 -3.12
N GLY A 67 -1.90 11.91 -3.20
CA GLY A 67 -1.11 13.15 -3.20
C GLY A 67 -0.28 13.29 -1.93
N LEU A 68 -0.87 12.97 -0.79
CA LEU A 68 -0.16 13.01 0.49
C LEU A 68 0.99 12.00 0.52
N ALA A 69 0.75 10.79 0.00
CA ALA A 69 1.80 9.76 -0.08
C ALA A 69 2.97 10.23 -0.94
N TYR A 70 2.68 10.88 -2.05
CA TYR A 70 3.71 11.44 -2.92
C TYR A 70 4.52 12.53 -2.18
N GLU A 71 3.85 13.42 -1.47
CA GLU A 71 4.52 14.47 -0.69
C GLU A 71 5.47 13.89 0.35
N PHE A 72 5.00 12.88 1.09
CA PHE A 72 5.86 12.22 2.07
C PHE A 72 7.05 11.53 1.41
N GLY A 73 6.80 10.84 0.30
CA GLY A 73 7.86 10.14 -0.41
C GLY A 73 8.96 11.08 -0.89
N GLU A 74 8.57 12.20 -1.50
CA GLU A 74 9.53 13.19 -1.97
C GLU A 74 10.33 13.80 -0.83
N ARG A 75 9.69 14.07 0.28
CA ARG A 75 10.38 14.59 1.45
C ARG A 75 11.37 13.58 2.02
N TRP A 76 10.95 12.34 2.19
CA TRP A 76 11.80 11.31 2.80
C TRP A 76 12.97 10.92 1.90
N VAL A 77 12.79 10.93 0.59
CA VAL A 77 13.91 10.73 -0.35
C VAL A 77 14.89 11.88 -0.23
N SER A 78 14.40 13.12 -0.20
CA SER A 78 15.27 14.30 -0.08
C SER A 78 16.02 14.32 1.25
N GLU A 79 15.46 13.73 2.30
CA GLU A 79 16.10 13.62 3.60
C GLU A 79 17.05 12.41 3.71
N GLY A 80 17.18 11.64 2.66
CA GLY A 80 18.07 10.48 2.64
C GLY A 80 17.54 9.26 3.37
N LYS A 81 16.23 9.22 3.70
CA LYS A 81 15.65 8.09 4.43
C LYS A 81 15.38 6.88 3.55
N MET A 82 15.28 7.08 2.26
CA MET A 82 15.08 6.03 1.27
C MET A 82 15.56 6.53 -0.08
N SER A 83 15.78 5.60 -1.02
CA SER A 83 16.23 5.96 -2.38
C SER A 83 15.07 6.22 -3.32
N GLY A 84 13.93 5.61 -3.04
CA GLY A 84 12.71 5.73 -3.82
C GLY A 84 11.56 5.08 -3.07
N TYR A 85 10.42 4.91 -3.72
CA TYR A 85 9.27 4.31 -3.08
C TYR A 85 8.25 3.83 -4.12
N ASN A 86 7.44 2.86 -3.74
CA ASN A 86 6.28 2.45 -4.52
C ASN A 86 5.02 2.87 -3.78
N VAL A 87 4.06 3.38 -4.51
CA VAL A 87 2.75 3.76 -3.97
C VAL A 87 1.68 3.09 -4.80
N GLY A 88 0.75 2.41 -4.15
CA GLY A 88 -0.31 1.76 -4.87
C GLY A 88 -1.34 1.13 -3.95
N MET A 89 -2.48 0.73 -4.52
CA MET A 89 -3.48 0.01 -3.76
C MET A 89 -4.08 -1.12 -4.57
N ASN A 90 -4.49 -2.16 -3.87
CA ASN A 90 -5.16 -3.30 -4.48
C ASN A 90 -6.67 -3.03 -4.48
N ILE A 91 -7.30 -3.20 -5.64
CA ILE A 91 -8.74 -3.01 -5.80
C ILE A 91 -9.31 -4.31 -6.35
N GLY A 92 -10.16 -4.96 -5.56
CA GLY A 92 -10.78 -6.23 -5.90
C GLY A 92 -9.95 -7.43 -5.47
N ARG A 93 -10.64 -8.56 -5.25
CA ARG A 93 -10.02 -9.79 -4.78
C ARG A 93 -8.96 -10.30 -5.75
N CYS A 94 -9.23 -10.22 -7.05
CA CYS A 94 -8.29 -10.70 -8.08
C CYS A 94 -7.00 -9.89 -8.11
N ALA A 95 -7.01 -8.68 -7.56
CA ALA A 95 -5.83 -7.83 -7.46
C ALA A 95 -5.17 -7.91 -6.07
N GLY A 96 -5.64 -8.83 -5.22
CA GLY A 96 -5.02 -9.06 -3.91
C GLY A 96 -5.63 -8.32 -2.74
N GLN A 97 -6.77 -7.66 -2.93
CA GLN A 97 -7.43 -6.96 -1.84
C GLN A 97 -8.08 -7.95 -0.89
N THR A 98 -7.77 -7.86 0.40
CA THR A 98 -8.35 -8.70 1.44
C THR A 98 -9.12 -7.90 2.49
N VAL A 99 -8.82 -6.62 2.64
CA VAL A 99 -9.53 -5.69 3.52
C VAL A 99 -10.26 -4.70 2.63
N PHE A 100 -11.60 -4.72 2.70
CA PHE A 100 -12.43 -3.97 1.75
C PHE A 100 -12.79 -2.59 2.26
N TRP A 101 -11.79 -1.76 2.30
CA TRP A 101 -11.79 -0.33 2.42
C TRP A 101 -10.55 0.15 1.68
N PRO A 102 -10.61 1.26 0.93
CA PRO A 102 -9.43 1.72 0.21
C PRO A 102 -8.27 1.98 1.17
N HIS A 103 -7.12 1.45 0.83
CA HIS A 103 -5.89 1.70 1.58
C HIS A 103 -4.71 1.66 0.61
N ILE A 104 -3.90 2.69 0.69
CA ILE A 104 -2.80 2.91 -0.23
C ILE A 104 -1.51 2.51 0.47
N HIS A 105 -0.82 1.55 -0.10
CA HIS A 105 0.48 1.12 0.40
C HIS A 105 1.55 2.14 0.00
N PHE A 106 2.38 2.49 0.94
CA PHE A 106 3.60 3.27 0.71
C PHE A 106 4.78 2.39 1.12
N ILE A 107 5.58 2.00 0.15
CA ILE A 107 6.66 1.04 0.36
C ILE A 107 7.99 1.69 0.05
N PRO A 108 8.81 1.99 1.07
CA PRO A 108 10.16 2.50 0.84
C PRO A 108 11.01 1.56 0.01
N ARG A 109 11.80 2.12 -0.89
CA ARG A 109 12.74 1.35 -1.70
C ARG A 109 14.14 1.90 -1.50
N HIS A 110 15.11 0.99 -1.50
CA HIS A 110 16.51 1.31 -1.31
C HIS A 110 17.32 0.75 -2.48
N ASP A 111 18.37 1.43 -2.85
CA ASP A 111 19.23 0.97 -3.95
C ASP A 111 19.67 -0.46 -3.67
N GLY A 112 19.51 -1.33 -4.66
CA GLY A 112 19.92 -2.72 -4.56
C GLY A 112 18.92 -3.66 -3.87
N ASP A 113 17.78 -3.17 -3.42
CA ASP A 113 16.83 -4.01 -2.68
C ASP A 113 16.00 -4.92 -3.59
N ALA A 114 15.92 -4.61 -4.88
CA ALA A 114 15.10 -5.39 -5.80
C ALA A 114 15.54 -5.20 -7.25
N GLU A 115 16.50 -5.95 -7.67
CA GLU A 115 16.94 -5.92 -9.06
C GLU A 115 16.78 -7.29 -9.70
N PRO A 116 16.16 -7.35 -10.88
CA PRO A 116 15.50 -6.28 -11.63
C PRO A 116 14.01 -6.11 -11.30
N LYS A 117 13.49 -6.87 -10.35
CA LYS A 117 12.05 -7.03 -10.14
C LYS A 117 11.49 -6.08 -9.08
N GLY A 118 11.68 -4.78 -9.26
CA GLY A 118 11.26 -3.80 -8.26
C GLY A 118 10.00 -3.03 -8.57
N GLY A 119 9.48 -3.11 -9.79
CA GLY A 119 8.41 -2.21 -10.24
C GLY A 119 7.01 -2.80 -10.18
N MET A 120 6.05 -1.93 -10.40
CA MET A 120 4.61 -2.24 -10.35
C MET A 120 4.19 -3.41 -11.24
N ARG A 121 4.84 -3.57 -12.40
CA ARG A 121 4.48 -4.62 -13.35
C ARG A 121 4.59 -6.02 -12.76
N TYR A 122 5.48 -6.21 -11.80
CA TYR A 122 5.68 -7.51 -11.18
C TYR A 122 4.55 -7.91 -10.22
N SER A 123 3.54 -7.05 -10.05
CA SER A 123 2.31 -7.45 -9.36
C SER A 123 1.45 -8.40 -10.19
N HIS A 124 1.68 -8.47 -11.50
CA HIS A 124 0.91 -9.35 -12.39
C HIS A 124 1.74 -10.57 -12.81
N PRO A 125 1.16 -11.78 -12.80
CA PRO A 125 1.90 -13.00 -13.17
C PRO A 125 2.37 -13.02 -14.63
N GLY A 126 1.80 -12.18 -15.50
CA GLY A 126 2.24 -12.05 -16.88
C GLY A 126 3.50 -11.20 -17.09
N ALA A 127 4.05 -10.64 -16.00
CA ALA A 127 5.23 -9.79 -16.11
C ALA A 127 6.48 -10.62 -16.36
N ASP A 128 6.99 -10.59 -17.58
CA ASP A 128 8.21 -11.29 -17.95
C ASP A 128 8.88 -10.60 -19.16
N HIS A 129 8.99 -9.28 -19.09
CA HIS A 129 9.57 -8.48 -20.16
C HIS A 129 10.68 -7.60 -19.59
N ARG A 130 11.69 -8.25 -18.98
CA ARG A 130 12.74 -7.56 -18.22
C ARG A 130 13.51 -6.52 -19.00
N GLU A 131 13.68 -6.75 -20.31
CA GLU A 131 14.38 -5.81 -21.18
C GLU A 131 13.62 -4.50 -21.38
N HIS A 132 12.39 -4.43 -20.92
CA HIS A 132 11.54 -3.25 -21.06
C HIS A 132 11.24 -2.55 -19.73
N TYR A 133 11.77 -3.07 -18.63
CA TYR A 133 11.49 -2.49 -17.31
C TYR A 133 12.73 -2.16 -16.51
#